data_2d1fce08f6cce4542c35137dc7a0994d
#
_entry.id   2d1fce08f6cce4542c35137dc7a0994d
#
_cell.length_a   1.000
_cell.length_b   1.000
_cell.length_c   1.000
_cell.angle_alpha   90.00
_cell.angle_beta   90.00
_cell.angle_gamma   90.00
#
_symmetry.space_group_name_H-M   'P 1'
#
loop_
_entity.id
_entity.type
_entity.pdbx_description
1 polymer ?
#
loop_
_entity_poly.entity_id
_entity_poly.type
_entity_poly.pdbx_seq_one_letter_code
_entity_poly.pdbx_strand_id
1 'polypeptide(L)'
;MIDNMARVFVLAMAVALLAQPSVVPANLQGFPFADETLNYAVNSPIGISLGTVQMSAHHEAGGGWALKFALDASLPHFPMLDNFNSYADPNLCSIRFDRSAEHGSRKASEITYVDRGRSVAVRATRNGGGLSEIPVGLCPYDALTFLYRLRRELGQGRMPPNDTVLAGSLYRVSLVYAGEKVIVRDKQKVSTDQVNCAIRGPKSEVHLEILFARDASRTPLVVRCPFSLGTFSLELVH
;
A
#
# COMPACT_ATOMS: atom_id res chain seq x y z
N MET A 1 47.91 32.35 31.34
CA MET A 1 46.72 33.20 31.18
C MET A 1 46.13 33.01 29.77
N ILE A 2 46.14 31.77 29.23
CA ILE A 2 45.68 31.43 27.87
C ILE A 2 44.75 30.17 27.90
N ASP A 3 44.36 29.70 29.09
CA ASP A 3 43.65 28.40 29.20
C ASP A 3 42.13 28.50 29.47
N ASN A 4 41.56 29.69 29.45
CA ASN A 4 40.13 29.90 29.81
C ASN A 4 39.22 30.29 28.63
N MET A 5 39.74 30.45 27.41
CA MET A 5 38.92 30.82 26.25
C MET A 5 38.45 29.61 25.40
N ALA A 6 39.03 28.42 25.62
CA ALA A 6 38.68 27.23 24.85
C ALA A 6 37.45 26.44 25.38
N ARG A 7 36.98 26.76 26.60
CA ARG A 7 35.85 26.01 27.21
C ARG A 7 34.47 26.66 27.02
N VAL A 8 34.40 27.87 26.48
CA VAL A 8 33.12 28.57 26.27
C VAL A 8 32.55 28.32 24.87
N PHE A 9 33.37 27.87 23.91
CA PHE A 9 32.92 27.62 22.52
C PHE A 9 32.34 26.24 22.27
N VAL A 10 32.46 25.27 23.19
CA VAL A 10 31.95 23.89 23.03
C VAL A 10 30.52 23.72 23.57
N LEU A 11 30.00 24.68 24.36
CA LEU A 11 28.67 24.55 24.97
C LEU A 11 27.55 25.26 24.18
N ALA A 12 27.84 25.89 23.05
CA ALA A 12 26.85 26.63 22.25
C ALA A 12 26.39 25.86 20.99
N MET A 13 26.90 24.65 20.74
CA MET A 13 26.56 23.84 19.55
C MET A 13 25.66 22.64 19.81
N ALA A 14 25.10 22.48 21.00
CA ALA A 14 24.36 21.26 21.40
C ALA A 14 22.86 21.47 21.61
N VAL A 15 22.24 22.57 21.15
CA VAL A 15 20.78 22.79 21.35
C VAL A 15 20.09 23.23 20.05
N ALA A 16 20.57 22.78 18.92
CA ALA A 16 19.81 22.87 17.66
C ALA A 16 19.36 21.48 17.21
N LEU A 17 18.98 20.59 18.15
CA LEU A 17 18.14 19.43 17.82
C LEU A 17 16.68 19.91 17.70
N LEU A 18 16.38 20.48 16.53
CA LEU A 18 15.19 20.22 15.73
C LEU A 18 13.97 19.76 16.55
N ALA A 19 13.25 20.73 17.09
CA ALA A 19 11.82 20.59 17.22
C ALA A 19 11.29 20.38 15.77
N GLN A 20 11.17 19.14 15.33
CA GLN A 20 10.31 18.84 14.20
C GLN A 20 8.93 19.38 14.57
N PRO A 21 8.30 20.20 13.73
CA PRO A 21 6.94 20.61 13.99
C PRO A 21 6.15 19.32 14.17
N SER A 22 5.63 19.08 15.37
CA SER A 22 4.62 18.09 15.60
C SER A 22 3.46 18.49 14.71
N VAL A 23 3.33 17.84 13.57
CA VAL A 23 2.14 17.94 12.74
C VAL A 23 1.01 17.49 13.65
N VAL A 24 0.24 18.45 14.16
CA VAL A 24 -0.97 18.17 14.93
C VAL A 24 -1.81 17.29 14.03
N PRO A 25 -2.12 16.05 14.44
CA PRO A 25 -2.92 15.18 13.60
C PRO A 25 -4.23 15.89 13.34
N ALA A 26 -4.55 16.14 12.08
CA ALA A 26 -5.86 16.59 11.69
C ALA A 26 -6.85 15.59 12.30
N ASN A 27 -7.90 16.11 12.93
CA ASN A 27 -8.84 15.35 13.74
C ASN A 27 -9.26 14.07 13.01
N LEU A 28 -8.93 12.91 13.58
CA LEU A 28 -9.14 11.59 12.99
C LEU A 28 -10.63 11.20 12.85
N GLN A 29 -11.52 12.00 13.45
CA GLN A 29 -12.95 11.82 13.32
C GLN A 29 -13.36 12.17 11.88
N GLY A 30 -13.63 11.14 11.09
CA GLY A 30 -14.26 11.28 9.80
C GLY A 30 -13.33 11.18 8.59
N PHE A 31 -12.26 10.38 8.65
CA PHE A 31 -11.65 9.99 7.40
C PHE A 31 -12.66 9.15 6.61
N PRO A 32 -13.16 9.67 5.47
CA PRO A 32 -14.36 9.14 4.84
C PRO A 32 -13.99 7.96 3.94
N PHE A 33 -13.65 6.80 4.49
CA PHE A 33 -13.90 5.61 3.72
C PHE A 33 -15.42 5.37 3.78
N ALA A 34 -16.12 5.88 2.78
CA ALA A 34 -17.41 5.35 2.39
C ALA A 34 -17.18 4.06 1.60
N ASP A 35 -18.20 3.27 1.43
CA ASP A 35 -18.17 2.19 0.45
C ASP A 35 -17.78 2.76 -0.91
N GLU A 36 -16.78 2.14 -1.54
CA GLU A 36 -16.27 2.61 -2.82
C GLU A 36 -15.97 1.46 -3.78
N THR A 37 -16.04 1.77 -5.06
CA THR A 37 -15.51 0.91 -6.13
C THR A 37 -14.71 1.78 -7.09
N LEU A 38 -13.45 1.43 -7.29
CA LEU A 38 -12.50 2.13 -8.14
C LEU A 38 -12.13 1.21 -9.30
N ASN A 39 -12.27 1.71 -10.53
CA ASN A 39 -11.92 0.96 -11.74
C ASN A 39 -10.70 1.61 -12.40
N TYR A 40 -9.74 0.77 -12.81
CA TYR A 40 -8.50 1.22 -13.44
C TYR A 40 -8.30 0.54 -14.79
N ALA A 41 -7.74 1.28 -15.72
CA ALA A 41 -7.13 0.72 -16.92
C ALA A 41 -5.69 0.28 -16.62
N VAL A 42 -5.31 -0.89 -17.08
CA VAL A 42 -3.92 -1.39 -17.05
C VAL A 42 -3.24 -1.02 -18.36
N ASN A 43 -2.21 -0.18 -18.31
CA ASN A 43 -1.53 0.29 -19.50
C ASN A 43 -0.10 -0.23 -19.60
N SER A 44 0.31 -0.59 -20.82
CA SER A 44 1.67 -0.93 -21.16
C SER A 44 2.58 0.32 -21.16
N PRO A 45 3.92 0.15 -21.19
CA PRO A 45 4.86 1.28 -21.30
C PRO A 45 4.66 2.18 -22.52
N ILE A 46 4.03 1.67 -23.57
CA ILE A 46 3.72 2.42 -24.81
C ILE A 46 2.26 2.91 -24.85
N GLY A 47 1.53 2.85 -23.72
CA GLY A 47 0.17 3.37 -23.59
C GLY A 47 -0.94 2.49 -24.15
N ILE A 48 -0.67 1.25 -24.53
CA ILE A 48 -1.71 0.30 -24.96
C ILE A 48 -2.39 -0.29 -23.72
N SER A 49 -3.71 -0.27 -23.68
CA SER A 49 -4.47 -0.92 -22.61
C SER A 49 -4.35 -2.45 -22.72
N LEU A 50 -4.02 -3.07 -21.60
CA LEU A 50 -3.83 -4.51 -21.46
C LEU A 50 -4.97 -5.20 -20.70
N GLY A 51 -5.84 -4.41 -20.05
CA GLY A 51 -6.91 -4.93 -19.22
C GLY A 51 -7.38 -3.94 -18.17
N THR A 52 -7.98 -4.45 -17.12
CA THR A 52 -8.61 -3.66 -16.07
C THR A 52 -8.24 -4.15 -14.68
N VAL A 53 -8.32 -3.23 -13.71
CA VAL A 53 -8.33 -3.55 -12.28
C VAL A 53 -9.58 -2.95 -11.68
N GLN A 54 -10.24 -3.70 -10.82
CA GLN A 54 -11.27 -3.20 -9.93
C GLN A 54 -10.81 -3.33 -8.47
N MET A 55 -10.91 -2.24 -7.73
CA MET A 55 -10.71 -2.22 -6.29
C MET A 55 -12.01 -1.80 -5.61
N SER A 56 -12.38 -2.47 -4.52
CA SER A 56 -13.54 -2.03 -3.73
C SER A 56 -13.29 -2.15 -2.23
N ALA A 57 -13.98 -1.29 -1.49
CA ALA A 57 -14.05 -1.30 -0.04
C ALA A 57 -15.50 -1.23 0.39
N HIS A 58 -15.93 -2.10 1.29
CA HIS A 58 -17.27 -2.12 1.85
C HIS A 58 -17.19 -2.30 3.37
N HIS A 59 -18.07 -1.60 4.07
CA HIS A 59 -18.25 -1.82 5.50
C HIS A 59 -18.94 -3.16 5.75
N GLU A 60 -18.43 -3.89 6.72
CA GLU A 60 -19.07 -5.10 7.23
C GLU A 60 -20.01 -4.78 8.40
N ALA A 61 -21.05 -5.58 8.59
CA ALA A 61 -22.05 -5.37 9.64
C ALA A 61 -21.47 -5.30 11.06
N GLY A 62 -20.28 -5.86 11.29
CA GLY A 62 -19.53 -5.79 12.55
C GLY A 62 -18.62 -4.57 12.70
N GLY A 63 -18.68 -3.60 11.79
CA GLY A 63 -17.85 -2.39 11.79
C GLY A 63 -16.46 -2.56 11.18
N GLY A 64 -16.14 -3.73 10.64
CA GLY A 64 -14.92 -4.00 9.89
C GLY A 64 -15.04 -3.66 8.40
N TRP A 65 -14.08 -4.14 7.63
CA TRP A 65 -13.96 -3.87 6.19
C TRP A 65 -13.81 -5.15 5.38
N ALA A 66 -14.53 -5.24 4.27
CA ALA A 66 -14.25 -6.15 3.17
C ALA A 66 -13.61 -5.37 2.02
N LEU A 67 -12.35 -5.68 1.73
CA LEU A 67 -11.58 -5.04 0.66
C LEU A 67 -11.35 -6.07 -0.45
N LYS A 68 -11.47 -5.64 -1.71
CA LYS A 68 -11.24 -6.51 -2.87
C LYS A 68 -10.33 -5.84 -3.89
N PHE A 69 -9.59 -6.66 -4.60
CA PHE A 69 -8.80 -6.29 -5.77
C PHE A 69 -8.97 -7.40 -6.80
N ALA A 70 -9.36 -7.04 -8.00
CA ALA A 70 -9.48 -7.95 -9.13
C ALA A 70 -8.73 -7.36 -10.34
N LEU A 71 -7.70 -8.05 -10.80
CA LEU A 71 -6.97 -7.75 -12.02
C LEU A 71 -7.40 -8.74 -13.09
N ASP A 72 -7.79 -8.23 -14.24
CA ASP A 72 -7.98 -8.98 -15.49
C ASP A 72 -7.20 -8.26 -16.59
N ALA A 73 -6.03 -8.80 -16.92
CA ALA A 73 -5.16 -8.25 -17.94
C ALA A 73 -4.52 -9.38 -18.76
N SER A 74 -4.15 -9.08 -19.99
CA SER A 74 -3.43 -10.04 -20.81
C SER A 74 -2.33 -9.35 -21.63
N LEU A 75 -1.14 -9.93 -21.55
CA LEU A 75 -0.11 -9.77 -22.57
C LEU A 75 -0.39 -10.82 -23.67
N PRO A 76 0.12 -10.63 -24.91
CA PRO A 76 -0.02 -11.64 -25.95
C PRO A 76 0.39 -13.03 -25.45
N HIS A 77 -0.56 -13.97 -25.47
CA HIS A 77 -0.39 -15.36 -24.98
C HIS A 77 -0.10 -15.52 -23.46
N PHE A 78 -0.26 -14.48 -22.65
CA PHE A 78 0.00 -14.54 -21.21
C PHE A 78 -1.12 -13.84 -20.42
N PRO A 79 -2.24 -14.54 -20.10
CA PRO A 79 -3.29 -13.99 -19.26
C PRO A 79 -2.79 -13.80 -17.83
N MET A 80 -3.25 -12.74 -17.19
CA MET A 80 -2.96 -12.39 -15.80
C MET A 80 -4.30 -12.12 -15.09
N LEU A 81 -4.68 -13.03 -14.19
CA LEU A 81 -5.89 -12.90 -13.38
C LEU A 81 -5.49 -12.96 -11.91
N ASP A 82 -5.64 -11.86 -11.20
CA ASP A 82 -5.43 -11.81 -9.76
C ASP A 82 -6.70 -11.41 -9.04
N ASN A 83 -7.05 -12.17 -8.00
CA ASN A 83 -8.17 -11.85 -7.11
C ASN A 83 -7.68 -11.90 -5.67
N PHE A 84 -7.76 -10.77 -4.99
CA PHE A 84 -7.45 -10.65 -3.57
C PHE A 84 -8.71 -10.20 -2.82
N ASN A 85 -9.01 -10.88 -1.72
CA ASN A 85 -10.07 -10.47 -0.80
C ASN A 85 -9.47 -10.36 0.59
N SER A 86 -9.66 -9.24 1.24
CA SER A 86 -9.19 -8.96 2.58
C SER A 86 -10.37 -8.62 3.48
N TYR A 87 -10.35 -9.16 4.68
CA TYR A 87 -11.27 -8.83 5.75
C TYR A 87 -10.47 -8.23 6.90
N ALA A 88 -10.87 -7.07 7.36
CA ALA A 88 -10.16 -6.30 8.37
C ALA A 88 -11.10 -5.81 9.48
N ASP A 89 -10.52 -5.52 10.63
CA ASP A 89 -11.23 -4.82 11.68
C ASP A 89 -11.38 -3.30 11.38
N PRO A 90 -12.09 -2.52 12.22
CA PRO A 90 -12.24 -1.08 12.03
C PRO A 90 -10.93 -0.30 11.96
N ASN A 91 -9.85 -0.84 12.51
CA ASN A 91 -8.51 -0.24 12.49
C ASN A 91 -7.70 -0.62 11.23
N LEU A 92 -8.29 -1.40 10.32
CA LEU A 92 -7.66 -1.98 9.14
C LEU A 92 -6.63 -3.08 9.46
N CYS A 93 -6.61 -3.63 10.68
CA CYS A 93 -5.79 -4.79 10.98
C CYS A 93 -6.40 -6.01 10.27
N SER A 94 -5.61 -6.70 9.47
CA SER A 94 -6.05 -7.87 8.71
C SER A 94 -6.54 -9.00 9.64
N ILE A 95 -7.67 -9.59 9.29
CA ILE A 95 -8.24 -10.78 9.93
C ILE A 95 -8.07 -11.99 9.03
N ARG A 96 -8.33 -11.80 7.74
CA ARG A 96 -8.24 -12.84 6.72
C ARG A 96 -7.84 -12.22 5.40
N PHE A 97 -6.99 -12.92 4.65
CA PHE A 97 -6.58 -12.54 3.31
C PHE A 97 -6.62 -13.76 2.39
N ASP A 98 -7.47 -13.71 1.37
CA ASP A 98 -7.58 -14.72 0.34
C ASP A 98 -6.91 -14.21 -0.93
N ARG A 99 -6.08 -15.03 -1.52
CA ARG A 99 -5.39 -14.73 -2.76
C ARG A 99 -5.59 -15.86 -3.78
N SER A 100 -5.98 -15.47 -4.98
CA SER A 100 -5.96 -16.32 -6.16
C SER A 100 -5.26 -15.60 -7.29
N ALA A 101 -4.30 -16.25 -7.92
CA ALA A 101 -3.50 -15.69 -9.00
C ALA A 101 -3.36 -16.71 -10.13
N GLU A 102 -3.56 -16.26 -11.36
CA GLU A 102 -3.32 -17.05 -12.56
C GLU A 102 -2.47 -16.22 -13.53
N HIS A 103 -1.24 -16.66 -13.76
CA HIS A 103 -0.28 -16.01 -14.65
C HIS A 103 0.19 -17.00 -15.72
N GLY A 104 -0.41 -16.92 -16.90
CA GLY A 104 -0.26 -17.93 -17.94
C GLY A 104 -0.76 -19.30 -17.46
N SER A 105 0.10 -20.29 -17.41
CA SER A 105 -0.20 -21.63 -16.90
C SER A 105 -0.04 -21.80 -15.39
N ARG A 106 0.52 -20.82 -14.70
CA ARG A 106 0.78 -20.88 -13.25
C ARG A 106 -0.44 -20.42 -12.49
N LYS A 107 -0.94 -21.28 -11.60
CA LYS A 107 -2.07 -20.98 -10.73
C LYS A 107 -1.63 -21.10 -9.27
N ALA A 108 -1.99 -20.12 -8.47
CA ALA A 108 -1.79 -20.12 -7.03
C ALA A 108 -3.09 -19.73 -6.33
N SER A 109 -3.44 -20.43 -5.25
CA SER A 109 -4.57 -20.08 -4.41
C SER A 109 -4.22 -20.35 -2.96
N GLU A 110 -4.38 -19.36 -2.12
CA GLU A 110 -4.05 -19.42 -0.70
C GLU A 110 -5.02 -18.60 0.13
N ILE A 111 -5.21 -19.02 1.36
CA ILE A 111 -5.99 -18.33 2.38
C ILE A 111 -5.09 -18.13 3.59
N THR A 112 -5.06 -16.92 4.11
CA THR A 112 -4.31 -16.59 5.33
C THR A 112 -5.28 -16.09 6.39
N TYR A 113 -5.27 -16.70 7.57
CA TYR A 113 -6.03 -16.26 8.75
C TYR A 113 -5.07 -15.74 9.80
N VAL A 114 -5.44 -14.65 10.46
CA VAL A 114 -4.67 -14.08 11.57
C VAL A 114 -5.22 -14.62 12.89
N ASP A 115 -4.39 -15.37 13.61
CA ASP A 115 -4.62 -15.76 15.00
C ASP A 115 -3.91 -14.75 15.92
N ARG A 116 -4.67 -13.76 16.40
CA ARG A 116 -4.15 -12.72 17.28
C ARG A 116 -3.72 -13.24 18.65
N GLY A 117 -4.39 -14.29 19.14
CA GLY A 117 -4.06 -14.90 20.44
C GLY A 117 -2.67 -15.54 20.43
N ARG A 118 -2.25 -16.08 19.29
CA ARG A 118 -0.95 -16.70 19.08
C ARG A 118 0.06 -15.79 18.40
N SER A 119 -0.35 -14.60 17.97
CA SER A 119 0.47 -13.67 17.15
C SER A 119 1.04 -14.32 15.90
N VAL A 120 0.24 -15.11 15.20
CA VAL A 120 0.62 -15.79 13.96
C VAL A 120 -0.45 -15.59 12.87
N ALA A 121 -0.01 -15.56 11.62
CA ALA A 121 -0.85 -15.74 10.46
C ALA A 121 -0.69 -17.18 9.96
N VAL A 122 -1.80 -17.91 9.88
CA VAL A 122 -1.84 -19.28 9.38
C VAL A 122 -2.23 -19.25 7.91
N ARG A 123 -1.30 -19.62 7.05
CA ARG A 123 -1.51 -19.70 5.61
C ARG A 123 -1.81 -21.15 5.21
N ALA A 124 -2.94 -21.34 4.55
CA ALA A 124 -3.33 -22.58 3.89
C ALA A 124 -3.20 -22.41 2.37
N THR A 125 -2.39 -23.24 1.73
CA THR A 125 -2.26 -23.27 0.27
C THR A 125 -3.19 -24.35 -0.27
N ARG A 126 -4.09 -23.97 -1.19
CA ARG A 126 -4.92 -24.94 -1.93
C ARG A 126 -4.01 -25.71 -2.89
N ASN A 127 -4.42 -26.91 -3.27
CA ASN A 127 -3.67 -27.81 -4.18
C ASN A 127 -2.42 -28.46 -3.57
N GLY A 128 -2.49 -28.89 -2.30
CA GLY A 128 -1.49 -29.76 -1.70
C GLY A 128 -0.29 -29.07 -1.05
N GLY A 129 -0.33 -27.73 -0.93
CA GLY A 129 0.80 -26.95 -0.38
C GLY A 129 0.90 -26.92 1.15
N GLY A 130 -0.04 -27.51 1.88
CA GLY A 130 -0.02 -27.59 3.33
C GLY A 130 -0.34 -26.29 4.07
N LEU A 131 -0.04 -26.32 5.38
CA LEU A 131 -0.18 -25.18 6.30
C LEU A 131 1.18 -24.62 6.65
N SER A 132 1.26 -23.30 6.78
CA SER A 132 2.45 -22.64 7.33
C SER A 132 2.05 -21.51 8.26
N GLU A 133 2.81 -21.33 9.34
CA GLU A 133 2.62 -20.25 10.30
C GLU A 133 3.68 -19.17 10.06
N ILE A 134 3.23 -17.93 10.10
CA ILE A 134 4.05 -16.73 9.89
C ILE A 134 3.89 -15.86 11.13
N PRO A 135 4.94 -15.59 11.92
CA PRO A 135 4.87 -14.68 13.06
C PRO A 135 4.43 -13.28 12.58
N VAL A 136 3.48 -12.67 13.30
CA VAL A 136 2.96 -11.33 12.99
C VAL A 136 2.81 -10.49 14.24
N GLY A 137 2.74 -9.16 14.08
CA GLY A 137 2.44 -8.24 15.17
C GLY A 137 0.97 -8.24 15.58
N LEU A 138 0.62 -7.39 16.54
CA LEU A 138 -0.74 -7.26 17.07
C LEU A 138 -1.76 -6.78 16.02
N CYS A 139 -1.30 -5.97 15.07
CA CYS A 139 -2.13 -5.43 13.99
C CYS A 139 -1.40 -5.65 12.65
N PRO A 140 -1.43 -6.88 12.11
CA PRO A 140 -0.80 -7.16 10.83
C PRO A 140 -1.62 -6.56 9.70
N TYR A 141 -0.94 -6.21 8.62
CA TYR A 141 -1.55 -5.73 7.39
C TYR A 141 -1.30 -6.72 6.26
N ASP A 142 -2.29 -6.94 5.42
CA ASP A 142 -2.11 -7.47 4.08
C ASP A 142 -1.96 -6.33 3.06
N ALA A 143 -1.79 -6.67 1.78
CA ALA A 143 -1.54 -5.68 0.73
C ALA A 143 -2.67 -4.64 0.61
N LEU A 144 -3.94 -5.05 0.78
CA LEU A 144 -5.09 -4.17 0.64
C LEU A 144 -5.27 -3.31 1.89
N THR A 145 -5.24 -3.90 3.07
CA THR A 145 -5.36 -3.16 4.33
C THR A 145 -4.23 -2.14 4.49
N PHE A 146 -3.02 -2.47 4.03
CA PHE A 146 -1.90 -1.53 4.06
C PHE A 146 -2.11 -0.33 3.12
N LEU A 147 -2.64 -0.55 1.91
CA LEU A 147 -2.98 0.53 0.99
C LEU A 147 -4.03 1.48 1.59
N TYR A 148 -5.08 0.93 2.21
CA TYR A 148 -6.12 1.74 2.85
C TYR A 148 -5.60 2.46 4.11
N ARG A 149 -4.70 1.83 4.87
CA ARG A 149 -3.97 2.51 5.94
C ARG A 149 -3.14 3.68 5.42
N LEU A 150 -2.39 3.49 4.33
CA LEU A 150 -1.60 4.55 3.71
C LEU A 150 -2.49 5.74 3.30
N ARG A 151 -3.61 5.47 2.65
CA ARG A 151 -4.60 6.50 2.28
C ARG A 151 -5.10 7.27 3.51
N ARG A 152 -5.44 6.55 4.59
CA ARG A 152 -5.89 7.14 5.86
C ARG A 152 -4.82 8.05 6.46
N GLU A 153 -3.58 7.59 6.56
CA GLU A 153 -2.49 8.38 7.13
C GLU A 153 -2.18 9.62 6.28
N LEU A 154 -2.15 9.47 4.94
CA LEU A 154 -2.00 10.61 4.03
C LEU A 154 -3.13 11.63 4.17
N GLY A 155 -4.37 11.18 4.33
CA GLY A 155 -5.53 12.04 4.58
C GLY A 155 -5.38 12.86 5.86
N GLN A 156 -4.60 12.38 6.80
CA GLN A 156 -4.25 13.05 8.06
C GLN A 156 -2.95 13.86 7.99
N GLY A 157 -2.38 14.00 6.79
CA GLY A 157 -1.15 14.77 6.58
C GLY A 157 0.12 14.09 7.08
N ARG A 158 0.14 12.78 7.24
CA ARG A 158 1.30 12.04 7.72
C ARG A 158 1.55 10.77 6.91
N MET A 159 2.77 10.25 6.97
CA MET A 159 3.14 8.97 6.40
C MET A 159 3.10 7.87 7.46
N PRO A 160 2.56 6.68 7.16
CA PRO A 160 2.73 5.55 8.06
C PRO A 160 4.20 5.15 8.14
N PRO A 161 4.65 4.57 9.26
CA PRO A 161 5.99 4.00 9.34
C PRO A 161 6.15 2.84 8.37
N ASN A 162 7.41 2.53 8.04
CA ASN A 162 7.74 1.30 7.32
C ASN A 162 7.23 0.09 8.11
N ASP A 163 6.70 -0.89 7.42
CA ASP A 163 6.04 -2.03 8.05
C ASP A 163 6.25 -3.32 7.25
N THR A 164 5.68 -4.41 7.73
CA THR A 164 5.62 -5.67 7.01
C THR A 164 4.18 -5.96 6.57
N VAL A 165 4.05 -6.50 5.38
CA VAL A 165 2.77 -6.80 4.74
C VAL A 165 2.69 -8.28 4.41
N LEU A 166 1.55 -8.91 4.71
CA LEU A 166 1.23 -10.28 4.36
C LEU A 166 0.74 -10.35 2.91
N ALA A 167 1.44 -11.12 2.09
CA ALA A 167 0.99 -11.47 0.73
C ALA A 167 1.54 -12.84 0.34
N GLY A 168 1.09 -13.90 1.05
CA GLY A 168 1.62 -15.26 0.94
C GLY A 168 2.97 -15.47 1.67
N SER A 169 3.67 -14.41 1.97
CA SER A 169 4.86 -14.30 2.81
C SER A 169 4.87 -12.93 3.46
N LEU A 170 5.84 -12.64 4.33
CA LEU A 170 6.08 -11.29 4.83
C LEU A 170 6.94 -10.51 3.84
N TYR A 171 6.47 -9.36 3.45
CA TYR A 171 7.16 -8.37 2.63
C TYR A 171 7.43 -7.12 3.46
N ARG A 172 8.65 -6.63 3.45
CA ARG A 172 8.98 -5.33 4.05
C ARG A 172 8.57 -4.24 3.08
N VAL A 173 7.79 -3.27 3.55
CA VAL A 173 7.35 -2.12 2.78
C VAL A 173 8.01 -0.87 3.34
N SER A 174 8.67 -0.12 2.47
CA SER A 174 9.28 1.18 2.77
C SER A 174 8.62 2.24 1.91
N LEU A 175 8.20 3.33 2.54
CA LEU A 175 7.47 4.42 1.91
C LEU A 175 8.28 5.72 1.98
N VAL A 176 8.30 6.45 0.88
CA VAL A 176 8.93 7.79 0.81
C VAL A 176 7.93 8.74 0.16
N TYR A 177 7.55 9.79 0.87
CA TYR A 177 6.81 10.90 0.29
C TYR A 177 7.72 11.70 -0.63
N ALA A 178 7.40 11.75 -1.91
CA ALA A 178 8.22 12.38 -2.94
C ALA A 178 7.75 13.80 -3.32
N GLY A 179 6.75 14.32 -2.58
CA GLY A 179 6.23 15.66 -2.79
C GLY A 179 4.97 15.72 -3.64
N GLU A 180 4.61 16.93 -4.02
CA GLU A 180 3.47 17.19 -4.89
C GLU A 180 3.85 17.02 -6.35
N LYS A 181 2.91 16.47 -7.12
CA LYS A 181 3.05 16.32 -8.58
C LYS A 181 1.74 16.72 -9.26
N VAL A 182 1.84 17.50 -10.32
CA VAL A 182 0.70 17.85 -11.16
C VAL A 182 0.64 16.88 -12.34
N ILE A 183 -0.50 16.25 -12.52
CA ILE A 183 -0.81 15.42 -13.69
C ILE A 183 -1.90 16.09 -14.54
N VAL A 184 -2.00 15.71 -15.80
CA VAL A 184 -3.12 16.10 -16.66
C VAL A 184 -4.06 14.92 -16.78
N ARG A 185 -5.31 15.11 -16.38
CA ARG A 185 -6.39 14.14 -16.51
C ARG A 185 -7.63 14.84 -17.07
N ASP A 186 -8.24 14.26 -18.11
CA ASP A 186 -9.42 14.85 -18.77
C ASP A 186 -9.22 16.32 -19.16
N LYS A 187 -8.02 16.64 -19.66
CA LYS A 187 -7.58 18.01 -20.03
C LYS A 187 -7.48 18.99 -18.85
N GLN A 188 -7.64 18.51 -17.61
CA GLN A 188 -7.50 19.31 -16.39
C GLN A 188 -6.21 18.99 -15.66
N LYS A 189 -5.63 20.01 -15.03
CA LYS A 189 -4.48 19.82 -14.12
C LYS A 189 -4.99 19.38 -12.76
N VAL A 190 -4.49 18.22 -12.29
CA VAL A 190 -4.84 17.66 -10.99
C VAL A 190 -3.57 17.58 -10.15
N SER A 191 -3.58 18.24 -8.98
CA SER A 191 -2.52 18.10 -7.98
C SER A 191 -2.63 16.77 -7.26
N THR A 192 -1.51 16.08 -7.12
CA THR A 192 -1.41 14.78 -6.45
C THR A 192 -0.28 14.78 -5.44
N ASP A 193 -0.37 13.90 -4.45
CA ASP A 193 0.74 13.55 -3.57
C ASP A 193 1.42 12.30 -4.13
N GLN A 194 2.73 12.37 -4.39
CA GLN A 194 3.52 11.25 -4.88
C GLN A 194 4.13 10.48 -3.71
N VAL A 195 3.90 9.18 -3.68
CA VAL A 195 4.54 8.24 -2.75
C VAL A 195 5.29 7.18 -3.53
N ASN A 196 6.57 7.03 -3.23
CA ASN A 196 7.39 5.92 -3.71
C ASN A 196 7.35 4.80 -2.68
N CYS A 197 7.07 3.58 -3.14
CA CYS A 197 6.94 2.41 -2.31
C CYS A 197 7.94 1.35 -2.79
N ALA A 198 8.81 0.87 -1.90
CA ALA A 198 9.67 -0.28 -2.13
C ALA A 198 9.15 -1.47 -1.33
N ILE A 199 8.85 -2.57 -2.01
CA ILE A 199 8.31 -3.81 -1.44
C ILE A 199 9.35 -4.89 -1.60
N ARG A 200 9.97 -5.31 -0.49
CA ARG A 200 11.02 -6.31 -0.49
C ARG A 200 10.53 -7.60 0.14
N GLY A 201 10.47 -8.65 -0.66
CA GLY A 201 10.16 -10.01 -0.25
C GLY A 201 11.43 -10.88 -0.13
N PRO A 202 11.24 -12.18 0.18
CA PRO A 202 12.37 -13.12 0.32
C PRO A 202 13.20 -13.31 -0.96
N LYS A 203 12.57 -13.14 -2.14
CA LYS A 203 13.19 -13.42 -3.46
C LYS A 203 12.97 -12.32 -4.49
N SER A 204 12.34 -11.22 -4.12
CA SER A 204 11.96 -10.16 -5.06
C SER A 204 11.93 -8.81 -4.38
N GLU A 205 12.18 -7.78 -5.16
CA GLU A 205 11.97 -6.40 -4.79
C GLU A 205 11.16 -5.73 -5.91
N VAL A 206 10.12 -4.99 -5.53
CA VAL A 206 9.24 -4.26 -6.43
C VAL A 206 9.21 -2.81 -5.99
N HIS A 207 9.31 -1.91 -6.94
CA HIS A 207 9.17 -0.48 -6.71
C HIS A 207 7.87 0.00 -7.35
N LEU A 208 7.13 0.82 -6.62
CA LEU A 208 5.91 1.45 -7.10
C LEU A 208 6.00 2.96 -6.91
N GLU A 209 5.48 3.72 -7.86
CA GLU A 209 5.13 5.11 -7.69
C GLU A 209 3.60 5.21 -7.64
N ILE A 210 3.07 5.80 -6.58
CA ILE A 210 1.63 5.98 -6.42
C ILE A 210 1.34 7.47 -6.35
N LEU A 211 0.42 7.95 -7.19
CA LEU A 211 -0.07 9.31 -7.20
C LEU A 211 -1.47 9.34 -6.60
N PHE A 212 -1.59 9.93 -5.42
CA PHE A 212 -2.85 10.07 -4.71
C PHE A 212 -3.49 11.42 -5.01
N ALA A 213 -4.79 11.44 -5.24
CA ALA A 213 -5.55 12.69 -5.27
C ALA A 213 -5.41 13.42 -3.93
N ARG A 214 -5.48 14.74 -3.97
CA ARG A 214 -5.51 15.58 -2.75
C ARG A 214 -6.94 15.79 -2.24
N ASP A 215 -7.82 14.85 -2.52
CA ASP A 215 -9.15 14.75 -1.94
C ASP A 215 -9.11 14.20 -0.50
N ALA A 216 -10.26 14.17 0.16
CA ALA A 216 -10.37 13.68 1.53
C ALA A 216 -10.04 12.18 1.65
N SER A 217 -10.36 11.37 0.63
CA SER A 217 -10.17 9.92 0.61
C SER A 217 -8.80 9.48 0.08
N ARG A 218 -7.98 10.43 -0.39
CA ARG A 218 -6.66 10.13 -0.95
C ARG A 218 -6.73 9.01 -1.98
N THR A 219 -7.62 9.19 -2.95
CA THR A 219 -7.85 8.21 -4.01
C THR A 219 -6.58 7.99 -4.83
N PRO A 220 -6.09 6.75 -5.02
CA PRO A 220 -4.96 6.49 -5.91
C PRO A 220 -5.39 6.73 -7.36
N LEU A 221 -4.87 7.75 -8.00
CA LEU A 221 -5.21 8.07 -9.39
C LEU A 221 -4.36 7.29 -10.39
N VAL A 222 -3.09 7.08 -10.04
CA VAL A 222 -2.12 6.37 -10.89
C VAL A 222 -1.21 5.53 -10.00
N VAL A 223 -1.01 4.28 -10.37
CA VAL A 223 0.04 3.41 -9.80
C VAL A 223 0.98 3.02 -10.93
N ARG A 224 2.26 3.30 -10.79
CA ARG A 224 3.29 2.94 -11.76
C ARG A 224 4.20 1.87 -11.20
N CYS A 225 4.46 0.85 -11.99
CA CYS A 225 5.37 -0.23 -11.66
C CYS A 225 6.44 -0.36 -12.75
N PRO A 226 7.69 0.05 -12.48
CA PRO A 226 8.78 -0.12 -13.43
C PRO A 226 9.22 -1.60 -13.46
N PHE A 227 9.31 -2.15 -14.65
CA PHE A 227 9.88 -3.46 -14.95
C PHE A 227 11.01 -3.32 -15.99
N SER A 228 11.71 -4.41 -16.26
CA SER A 228 12.75 -4.45 -17.30
C SER A 228 12.24 -4.10 -18.72
N LEU A 229 10.96 -4.33 -18.97
CA LEU A 229 10.28 -4.01 -20.24
C LEU A 229 9.73 -2.58 -20.30
N GLY A 230 9.91 -1.78 -19.26
CA GLY A 230 9.39 -0.42 -19.14
C GLY A 230 8.39 -0.28 -17.98
N THR A 231 7.77 0.89 -17.88
CA THR A 231 6.86 1.21 -16.78
C THR A 231 5.41 0.91 -17.16
N PHE A 232 4.80 -0.03 -16.46
CA PHE A 232 3.34 -0.28 -16.55
C PHE A 232 2.60 0.64 -15.60
N SER A 233 1.36 1.00 -15.93
CA SER A 233 0.53 1.82 -15.06
C SER A 233 -0.87 1.26 -14.88
N LEU A 234 -1.42 1.51 -13.68
CA LEU A 234 -2.85 1.45 -13.40
C LEU A 234 -3.33 2.89 -13.34
N GLU A 235 -4.30 3.24 -14.16
CA GLU A 235 -4.84 4.59 -14.23
C GLU A 235 -6.34 4.54 -13.93
N LEU A 236 -6.77 5.27 -12.89
CA LEU A 236 -8.16 5.31 -12.49
C LEU A 236 -9.01 5.78 -13.68
N VAL A 237 -10.03 5.01 -14.04
CA VAL A 237 -11.07 5.39 -14.99
C VAL A 237 -12.30 5.87 -14.24
N HIS A 238 -13.18 6.60 -14.92
CA HIS A 238 -14.43 7.13 -14.32
C HIS A 238 -15.49 6.05 -14.20
#